data_8d1b42ea1a670f9b49ba1fbde91927d1
#
_entry.id   8d1b42ea1a670f9b49ba1fbde91927d1
#
_cell.length_a   1.000
_cell.length_b   1.000
_cell.length_c   1.000
_cell.angle_alpha   90.00
_cell.angle_beta   90.00
_cell.angle_gamma   90.00
#
_symmetry.space_group_name_H-M   'P 1'
#
loop_
_entity.id
_entity.type
_entity.pdbx_description
1 polymer ?
#
loop_
_entity_poly.entity_id
_entity_poly.type
_entity_poly.pdbx_seq_one_letter_code
_entity_poly.pdbx_strand_id
1 'polypeptide(L)'
;IVIHRTFRHRNQFINYKFLENYENLIFIGTKDEYDDLKKDVKNLEIYDCKDYLDMARVIKACKFFIGNQSVAYPIAEALKVPRILEAEPNFPVVQPIGKKAFDFYYQPHFEKWCKYLNNLN
;
A
#
# COMPACT_ATOMS: atom_id res chain seq x y z
N ILE A 1 -8.62 0.74 -3.80
CA ILE A 1 -7.35 0.87 -3.05
C ILE A 1 -6.52 -0.37 -3.33
N VAL A 2 -5.31 -0.18 -3.81
CA VAL A 2 -4.37 -1.27 -4.08
C VAL A 2 -3.33 -1.32 -2.97
N ILE A 3 -3.09 -2.51 -2.44
CA ILE A 3 -2.21 -2.73 -1.28
C ILE A 3 -1.17 -3.79 -1.63
N HIS A 4 0.07 -3.51 -1.28
CA HIS A 4 1.16 -4.49 -1.34
C HIS A 4 1.97 -4.39 -0.05
N ARG A 5 2.19 -5.52 0.62
CA ARG A 5 2.97 -5.55 1.85
C ARG A 5 3.81 -6.83 1.89
N THR A 6 5.09 -6.68 1.64
CA THR A 6 6.02 -7.81 1.76
C THR A 6 6.42 -8.03 3.23
N PHE A 7 6.99 -9.20 3.53
CA PHE A 7 7.43 -9.52 4.89
C PHE A 7 8.65 -8.71 5.33
N ARG A 8 9.48 -8.29 4.39
CA ARG A 8 10.65 -7.45 4.69
C ARG A 8 10.24 -6.00 4.88
N HIS A 9 11.04 -5.25 5.63
CA HIS A 9 10.89 -3.80 5.80
C HIS A 9 9.53 -3.38 6.34
N ARG A 10 8.95 -4.21 7.20
CA ARG A 10 7.71 -3.86 7.89
C ARG A 10 8.00 -3.00 9.10
N ASN A 11 7.13 -2.03 9.30
CA ASN A 11 7.07 -1.29 10.56
C ASN A 11 6.19 -2.10 11.52
N GLN A 12 6.81 -2.65 12.58
CA GLN A 12 6.13 -3.55 13.51
C GLN A 12 5.06 -2.86 14.36
N PHE A 13 5.08 -1.53 14.40
CA PHE A 13 4.11 -0.76 15.20
C PHE A 13 2.87 -0.37 14.40
N ILE A 14 2.75 -0.81 13.15
CA ILE A 14 1.65 -0.48 12.25
C ILE A 14 0.69 -1.65 12.13
N ASN A 15 -0.60 -1.34 12.20
CA ASN A 15 -1.68 -2.29 12.03
C ASN A 15 -2.59 -1.85 10.88
N TYR A 16 -2.93 -2.78 10.00
CA TYR A 16 -3.75 -2.51 8.81
C TYR A 16 -5.24 -2.76 9.05
N LYS A 17 -5.63 -3.23 10.25
CA LYS A 17 -7.01 -3.66 10.52
C LYS A 17 -8.06 -2.57 10.24
N PHE A 18 -7.74 -1.30 10.48
CA PHE A 18 -8.68 -0.20 10.24
C PHE A 18 -9.13 -0.12 8.77
N LEU A 19 -8.37 -0.71 7.84
CA LEU A 19 -8.74 -0.73 6.43
C LEU A 19 -10.02 -1.50 6.17
N GLU A 20 -10.48 -2.33 7.11
CA GLU A 20 -11.77 -2.99 7.01
C GLU A 20 -12.95 -2.01 6.89
N ASN A 21 -12.73 -0.74 7.27
CA ASN A 21 -13.74 0.31 7.12
C ASN A 21 -13.81 0.87 5.68
N TYR A 22 -12.92 0.42 4.79
CA TYR A 22 -12.89 0.88 3.41
C TYR A 22 -13.36 -0.23 2.48
N GLU A 23 -13.83 0.18 1.29
CA GLU A 23 -14.33 -0.74 0.27
C GLU A 23 -13.31 -0.91 -0.86
N ASN A 24 -13.47 -1.99 -1.61
CA ASN A 24 -12.68 -2.25 -2.83
C ASN A 24 -11.18 -2.30 -2.54
N LEU A 25 -10.82 -3.16 -1.58
CA LEU A 25 -9.43 -3.38 -1.20
C LEU A 25 -8.86 -4.53 -2.01
N ILE A 26 -7.85 -4.24 -2.82
CA ILE A 26 -7.20 -5.22 -3.70
C ILE A 26 -5.76 -5.38 -3.28
N PHE A 27 -5.37 -6.60 -2.95
CA PHE A 27 -3.98 -6.94 -2.66
C PHE A 27 -3.28 -7.45 -3.91
N ILE A 28 -2.07 -6.97 -4.14
CA ILE A 28 -1.16 -7.50 -5.15
C ILE A 28 0.11 -7.97 -4.46
N GLY A 29 0.60 -9.13 -4.83
CA GLY A 29 1.77 -9.75 -4.19
C GLY A 29 1.63 -11.27 -4.18
N THR A 30 2.40 -11.92 -3.34
CA THR A 30 2.34 -13.38 -3.23
C THR A 30 1.14 -13.83 -2.41
N LYS A 31 0.76 -15.09 -2.60
CA LYS A 31 -0.35 -15.69 -1.84
C LYS A 31 -0.06 -15.69 -0.34
N ASP A 32 1.19 -15.96 0.06
CA ASP A 32 1.58 -15.97 1.47
C ASP A 32 1.47 -14.57 2.10
N GLU A 33 1.88 -13.55 1.37
CA GLU A 33 1.74 -12.16 1.82
C GLU A 33 0.27 -11.75 1.96
N TYR A 34 -0.54 -12.20 1.01
CA TYR A 34 -1.98 -11.98 1.06
C TYR A 34 -2.62 -12.66 2.27
N ASP A 35 -2.32 -13.94 2.48
CA ASP A 35 -2.89 -14.70 3.59
C ASP A 35 -2.54 -14.08 4.93
N ASP A 36 -1.33 -13.54 5.05
CA ASP A 36 -0.88 -12.87 6.25
C ASP A 36 -1.70 -11.59 6.52
N LEU A 37 -1.84 -10.73 5.53
CA LEU A 37 -2.60 -9.48 5.71
C LEU A 37 -4.10 -9.73 5.84
N LYS A 38 -4.63 -10.77 5.20
CA LYS A 38 -6.04 -11.17 5.28
C LYS A 38 -6.48 -11.48 6.70
N LYS A 39 -5.57 -11.90 7.57
CA LYS A 39 -5.88 -12.14 8.98
C LYS A 39 -6.36 -10.86 9.67
N ASP A 40 -5.82 -9.71 9.28
CA ASP A 40 -6.15 -8.42 9.87
C ASP A 40 -7.23 -7.69 9.07
N VAL A 41 -7.26 -7.86 7.75
CA VAL A 41 -8.17 -7.16 6.85
C VAL A 41 -9.05 -8.18 6.14
N LYS A 42 -10.20 -8.47 6.72
CA LYS A 42 -11.06 -9.58 6.28
C LYS A 42 -11.71 -9.36 4.91
N ASN A 43 -11.92 -8.12 4.51
CA ASN A 43 -12.53 -7.76 3.23
C ASN A 43 -11.52 -7.51 2.12
N LEU A 44 -10.28 -7.98 2.31
CA LEU A 44 -9.23 -7.88 1.31
C LEU A 44 -9.39 -8.95 0.24
N GLU A 45 -9.29 -8.56 -1.03
CA GLU A 45 -9.29 -9.49 -2.16
C GLU A 45 -7.92 -9.48 -2.82
N ILE A 46 -7.52 -10.61 -3.42
CA ILE A 46 -6.25 -10.72 -4.11
C ILE A 46 -6.46 -10.60 -5.62
N TYR A 47 -5.55 -9.88 -6.29
CA TYR A 47 -5.39 -9.91 -7.74
C TYR A 47 -4.02 -10.50 -8.04
N ASP A 48 -3.97 -11.57 -8.81
CA ASP A 48 -2.74 -12.26 -9.18
C ASP A 48 -2.15 -11.61 -10.44
N CYS A 49 -1.14 -10.77 -10.25
CA CYS A 49 -0.48 -10.11 -11.37
C CYS A 49 0.34 -11.11 -12.19
N LYS A 50 0.15 -11.09 -13.50
CA LYS A 50 0.85 -11.99 -14.43
C LYS A 50 2.32 -11.63 -14.57
N ASP A 51 2.62 -10.32 -14.56
CA ASP A 51 3.96 -9.77 -14.73
C ASP A 51 3.99 -8.34 -14.18
N TYR A 52 5.13 -7.66 -14.31
CA TYR A 52 5.27 -6.29 -13.82
C TYR A 52 4.44 -5.29 -14.63
N LEU A 53 4.20 -5.55 -15.90
CA LEU A 53 3.33 -4.69 -16.70
C LEU A 53 1.89 -4.76 -16.20
N ASP A 54 1.41 -5.96 -15.91
CA ASP A 54 0.08 -6.15 -15.31
C ASP A 54 -0.02 -5.45 -13.96
N MET A 55 1.02 -5.59 -13.13
CA MET A 55 1.10 -4.89 -11.84
C MET A 55 1.02 -3.38 -12.03
N ALA A 56 1.74 -2.85 -13.00
CA ALA A 56 1.70 -1.41 -13.30
C ALA A 56 0.30 -0.96 -13.74
N ARG A 57 -0.40 -1.76 -14.52
CA ARG A 57 -1.77 -1.45 -14.94
C ARG A 57 -2.73 -1.40 -13.77
N VAL A 58 -2.63 -2.35 -12.85
CA VAL A 58 -3.46 -2.39 -11.65
C VAL A 58 -3.20 -1.17 -10.77
N ILE A 59 -1.92 -0.85 -10.55
CA ILE A 59 -1.54 0.32 -9.75
C ILE A 59 -2.02 1.61 -10.43
N LYS A 60 -1.86 1.73 -11.73
CA LYS A 60 -2.28 2.91 -12.49
C LYS A 60 -3.78 3.18 -12.35
N ALA A 61 -4.58 2.14 -12.24
CA ALA A 61 -6.03 2.24 -12.16
C ALA A 61 -6.56 2.49 -10.74
N CYS A 62 -5.71 2.45 -9.72
CA CYS A 62 -6.17 2.55 -8.34
C CYS A 62 -6.51 3.98 -7.94
N LYS A 63 -7.37 4.11 -6.93
CA LYS A 63 -7.65 5.39 -6.30
C LYS A 63 -6.43 5.90 -5.54
N PHE A 64 -5.82 5.03 -4.75
CA PHE A 64 -4.51 5.26 -4.17
C PHE A 64 -3.86 3.91 -3.81
N PHE A 65 -2.56 3.95 -3.66
CA PHE A 65 -1.73 2.78 -3.40
C PHE A 65 -1.15 2.85 -1.98
N ILE A 66 -1.12 1.70 -1.31
CA ILE A 66 -0.45 1.55 -0.01
C ILE A 66 0.58 0.44 -0.15
N GLY A 67 1.82 0.72 0.23
CA GLY A 67 2.84 -0.32 0.20
C GLY A 67 4.02 -0.03 1.12
N ASN A 68 4.79 -1.08 1.38
CA ASN A 68 6.08 -0.93 2.03
C ASN A 68 7.21 -0.98 0.98
N GLN A 69 8.46 -0.97 1.42
CA GLN A 69 9.62 -0.89 0.52
C GLN A 69 9.83 -2.22 -0.20
N SER A 70 9.21 -2.34 -1.38
CA SER A 70 9.29 -3.52 -2.24
C SER A 70 9.02 -3.12 -3.68
N VAL A 71 8.99 -4.08 -4.60
CA VAL A 71 8.90 -3.84 -6.05
C VAL A 71 7.69 -3.01 -6.46
N ALA A 72 6.56 -3.17 -5.78
CA ALA A 72 5.33 -2.45 -6.15
C ALA A 72 5.41 -0.95 -5.87
N TYR A 73 6.10 -0.54 -4.80
CA TYR A 73 6.18 0.87 -4.46
C TYR A 73 6.94 1.70 -5.50
N PRO A 74 8.12 1.29 -6.00
CA PRO A 74 8.78 2.02 -7.09
C PRO A 74 7.91 2.18 -8.33
N ILE A 75 7.07 1.21 -8.65
CA ILE A 75 6.14 1.31 -9.77
C ILE A 75 5.10 2.42 -9.49
N ALA A 76 4.52 2.43 -8.31
CA ALA A 76 3.56 3.48 -7.92
C ALA A 76 4.22 4.86 -7.92
N GLU A 77 5.47 4.95 -7.47
CA GLU A 77 6.24 6.19 -7.48
C GLU A 77 6.49 6.68 -8.92
N ALA A 78 6.88 5.78 -9.80
CA ALA A 78 7.12 6.11 -11.21
C ALA A 78 5.85 6.57 -11.92
N LEU A 79 4.71 5.96 -11.61
CA LEU A 79 3.42 6.31 -12.20
C LEU A 79 2.78 7.55 -11.58
N LYS A 80 3.31 8.02 -10.46
CA LYS A 80 2.79 9.20 -9.73
C LYS A 80 1.32 9.08 -9.33
N VAL A 81 0.84 7.88 -9.06
CA VAL A 81 -0.49 7.68 -8.49
C VAL A 81 -0.48 8.17 -7.04
N PRO A 82 -1.64 8.57 -6.48
CA PRO A 82 -1.70 8.88 -5.05
C PRO A 82 -1.23 7.66 -4.26
N ARG A 83 -0.34 7.86 -3.30
CA ARG A 83 0.35 6.73 -2.66
C ARG A 83 0.79 7.02 -1.25
N ILE A 84 0.86 5.96 -0.46
CA ILE A 84 1.30 6.01 0.94
C ILE A 84 2.35 4.91 1.13
N LEU A 85 3.50 5.30 1.67
CA LEU A 85 4.60 4.38 1.97
C LEU A 85 4.62 4.04 3.46
N GLU A 86 4.51 2.75 3.77
CA GLU A 86 4.86 2.26 5.12
C GLU A 86 6.37 2.34 5.26
N ALA A 87 6.83 3.28 6.09
CA ALA A 87 8.25 3.51 6.28
C ALA A 87 8.77 2.72 7.48
N GLU A 88 9.90 2.05 7.27
CA GLU A 88 10.60 1.33 8.32
C GLU A 88 11.82 2.16 8.72
N PRO A 89 11.92 2.62 9.99
CA PRO A 89 12.95 3.59 10.39
C PRO A 89 14.39 3.12 10.16
N ASN A 90 14.63 1.81 10.15
CA ASN A 90 15.96 1.27 9.97
C ASN A 90 16.39 1.19 8.50
N PHE A 91 15.48 1.44 7.56
CA PHE A 91 15.74 1.38 6.12
C PHE A 91 15.15 2.57 5.39
N PRO A 92 15.63 3.81 5.66
CA PRO A 92 15.02 5.01 5.07
C PRO A 92 15.54 5.27 3.65
N VAL A 93 15.45 4.26 2.78
CA VAL A 93 16.04 4.33 1.44
C VAL A 93 15.06 4.82 0.37
N VAL A 94 13.77 4.87 0.66
CA VAL A 94 12.75 5.31 -0.27
C VAL A 94 11.95 6.44 0.35
N GLN A 95 11.72 7.50 -0.44
CA GLN A 95 10.90 8.63 0.00
C GLN A 95 9.87 8.95 -1.07
N PRO A 96 8.61 9.19 -0.68
CA PRO A 96 7.60 9.66 -1.61
C PRO A 96 7.94 11.07 -2.10
N ILE A 97 7.87 11.29 -3.40
CA ILE A 97 8.19 12.60 -4.00
C ILE A 97 7.02 13.05 -4.86
N GLY A 98 6.55 14.27 -4.63
CA GLY A 98 5.49 14.87 -5.42
C GLY A 98 4.20 15.05 -4.64
N LYS A 99 3.14 15.39 -5.36
CA LYS A 99 1.82 15.61 -4.79
C LYS A 99 1.13 14.29 -4.47
N LYS A 100 0.33 14.26 -3.40
CA LYS A 100 -0.44 13.08 -2.97
C LYS A 100 0.46 11.87 -2.69
N ALA A 101 1.67 12.15 -2.21
CA ALA A 101 2.67 11.15 -1.86
C ALA A 101 3.06 11.35 -0.41
N PHE A 102 2.83 10.33 0.41
CA PHE A 102 3.04 10.41 1.85
C PHE A 102 3.72 9.17 2.35
N ASP A 103 4.49 9.32 3.42
CA ASP A 103 4.99 8.18 4.19
C ASP A 103 4.40 8.22 5.60
N PHE A 104 4.51 7.10 6.30
CA PHE A 104 4.10 7.05 7.70
C PHE A 104 5.01 6.12 8.48
N TYR A 105 5.31 6.52 9.71
CA TYR A 105 6.02 5.74 10.72
C TYR A 105 5.11 5.37 11.87
N TYR A 106 4.01 6.09 12.06
CA TYR A 106 3.10 5.96 13.19
C TYR A 106 1.68 5.74 12.73
N GLN A 107 0.93 4.96 13.50
CA GLN A 107 -0.45 4.58 13.17
C GLN A 107 -1.38 5.78 12.88
N PRO A 108 -1.38 6.86 13.70
CA PRO A 108 -2.29 7.99 13.43
C PRO A 108 -2.04 8.64 12.06
N HIS A 109 -0.80 8.71 11.60
CA HIS A 109 -0.49 9.28 10.30
C HIS A 109 -0.99 8.37 9.17
N PHE A 110 -0.84 7.06 9.34
CA PHE A 110 -1.36 6.09 8.37
C PHE A 110 -2.85 6.27 8.18
N GLU A 111 -3.60 6.28 9.27
CA GLU A 111 -5.06 6.43 9.23
C GLU A 111 -5.46 7.78 8.64
N LYS A 112 -4.75 8.85 9.00
CA LYS A 112 -4.99 10.20 8.49
C LYS A 112 -4.80 10.28 6.97
N TRP A 113 -3.70 9.76 6.44
CA TRP A 113 -3.44 9.83 5.01
C TRP A 113 -4.38 8.95 4.19
N CYS A 114 -4.77 7.78 4.71
CA CYS A 114 -5.79 6.96 4.08
C CYS A 114 -7.12 7.72 3.96
N LYS A 115 -7.54 8.34 5.04
CA LYS A 115 -8.78 9.13 5.05
C LYS A 115 -8.70 10.29 4.07
N TYR A 116 -7.57 11.01 4.06
CA TYR A 116 -7.36 12.14 3.16
C TYR A 116 -7.46 11.69 1.70
N LEU A 117 -6.71 10.67 1.31
CA LEU A 117 -6.70 10.21 -0.08
C LEU A 117 -8.02 9.58 -0.50
N ASN A 118 -8.71 8.89 0.41
CA ASN A 118 -10.00 8.29 0.10
C ASN A 118 -11.08 9.34 -0.15
N ASN A 119 -10.95 10.52 0.44
CA ASN A 119 -11.94 11.61 0.30
C ASN A 119 -11.61 12.56 -0.85
N LEU A 120 -10.51 12.41 -1.54
CA LEU A 120 -10.19 13.19 -2.73
C LEU A 120 -11.04 12.74 -3.91
N ASN A 121 -11.47 13.69 -4.72
CA ASN A 121 -12.20 13.43 -5.96
C ASN A 121 -11.28 13.39 -7.16
#